data_b36a74de14338d26d3601013465a2385
#
_entry.id   b36a74de14338d26d3601013465a2385
#
_cell.length_a   1.000
_cell.length_b   1.000
_cell.length_c   1.000
_cell.angle_alpha   90.00
_cell.angle_beta   90.00
_cell.angle_gamma   90.00
#
_symmetry.space_group_name_H-M   'P 1'
#
loop_
_entity.id
_entity.type
_entity.pdbx_description
1 polymer ?
#
loop_
_entity_poly.entity_id
_entity_poly.type
_entity_poly.pdbx_seq_one_letter_code
_entity_poly.pdbx_strand_id
1 'polypeptide(L)'
;MVSHEVLWKGSAERDLKNIDPQQVPRIIKAVESLIDDPFPPQHRKLRASASDYRIRVGDYRVIYKVDTKAKVVTIHYVRHRSQAYRR
;
A
#
# COMPACT_ATOMS: atom_id res chain seq x y z
N MET A 1 -13.83 -16.86 6.98
CA MET A 1 -12.65 -16.05 6.68
C MET A 1 -12.98 -14.59 6.74
N VAL A 2 -12.05 -13.82 7.28
CA VAL A 2 -12.23 -12.37 7.41
C VAL A 2 -11.46 -11.69 6.32
N SER A 3 -12.14 -10.90 5.49
CA SER A 3 -11.47 -10.12 4.46
C SER A 3 -11.61 -8.63 4.77
N HIS A 4 -10.68 -7.85 4.23
CA HIS A 4 -10.65 -6.42 4.42
C HIS A 4 -11.14 -5.71 3.17
N GLU A 5 -11.68 -4.53 3.35
CA GLU A 5 -12.02 -3.65 2.25
C GLU A 5 -10.80 -2.78 1.94
N VAL A 6 -10.51 -2.55 0.67
CA VAL A 6 -9.40 -1.69 0.27
C VAL A 6 -9.95 -0.39 -0.30
N LEU A 7 -9.48 0.72 0.27
CA LEU A 7 -9.84 2.06 -0.18
C LEU A 7 -8.58 2.77 -0.66
N TRP A 8 -8.67 3.45 -1.79
CA TRP A 8 -7.57 4.21 -2.36
C TRP A 8 -7.78 5.70 -2.09
N LYS A 9 -6.82 6.33 -1.42
CA LYS A 9 -6.89 7.78 -1.28
C LYS A 9 -6.58 8.45 -2.62
N GLY A 10 -7.06 9.67 -2.78
CA GLY A 10 -6.77 10.44 -3.99
C GLY A 10 -5.28 10.59 -4.26
N SER A 11 -4.48 10.72 -3.20
CA SER A 11 -3.02 10.79 -3.33
C SER A 11 -2.45 9.53 -3.97
N ALA A 12 -2.95 8.36 -3.55
CA ALA A 12 -2.48 7.11 -4.12
C ALA A 12 -2.94 6.94 -5.56
N GLU A 13 -4.16 7.35 -5.86
CA GLU A 13 -4.66 7.30 -7.23
C GLU A 13 -3.82 8.18 -8.16
N ARG A 14 -3.46 9.38 -7.70
CA ARG A 14 -2.59 10.27 -8.47
C ARG A 14 -1.22 9.65 -8.68
N ASP A 15 -0.69 8.99 -7.64
CA ASP A 15 0.60 8.32 -7.76
C ASP A 15 0.58 7.26 -8.86
N LEU A 16 -0.50 6.49 -8.95
CA LEU A 16 -0.61 5.46 -9.98
C LEU A 16 -0.57 6.05 -11.39
N LYS A 17 -1.11 7.24 -11.58
CA LYS A 17 -1.11 7.90 -12.89
C LYS A 17 0.29 8.35 -13.30
N ASN A 18 1.19 8.50 -12.34
CA ASN A 18 2.55 8.97 -12.58
C ASN A 18 3.59 7.86 -12.55
N ILE A 19 3.14 6.61 -12.46
CA ILE A 19 4.01 5.44 -12.44
C ILE A 19 4.03 4.82 -13.84
N ASP A 20 5.15 4.20 -14.19
CA ASP A 20 5.26 3.43 -15.43
C ASP A 20 4.03 2.51 -15.56
N PRO A 21 3.25 2.65 -16.64
CA PRO A 21 2.03 1.84 -16.80
C PRO A 21 2.27 0.35 -16.72
N GLN A 22 3.46 -0.11 -17.07
CA GLN A 22 3.79 -1.54 -17.00
C GLN A 22 3.85 -2.04 -15.56
N GLN A 23 4.09 -1.15 -14.60
CA GLN A 23 4.19 -1.52 -13.19
C GLN A 23 2.85 -1.46 -12.47
N VAL A 24 1.89 -0.73 -13.01
CA VAL A 24 0.60 -0.53 -12.35
C VAL A 24 -0.13 -1.84 -12.07
N PRO A 25 -0.24 -2.79 -13.02
CA PRO A 25 -0.93 -4.05 -12.73
C PRO A 25 -0.30 -4.84 -11.58
N ARG A 26 1.03 -4.82 -11.47
CA ARG A 26 1.73 -5.49 -10.38
C ARG A 26 1.38 -4.86 -9.04
N ILE A 27 1.34 -3.54 -9.01
CA ILE A 27 1.02 -2.79 -7.79
C ILE A 27 -0.42 -3.07 -7.37
N ILE A 28 -1.35 -3.03 -8.33
CA ILE A 28 -2.76 -3.28 -8.04
C ILE A 28 -2.94 -4.71 -7.51
N LYS A 29 -2.27 -5.69 -8.13
CA LYS A 29 -2.37 -7.07 -7.68
C LYS A 29 -1.85 -7.22 -6.25
N ALA A 30 -0.74 -6.57 -5.94
CA ALA A 30 -0.18 -6.64 -4.60
C ALA A 30 -1.12 -6.00 -3.57
N VAL A 31 -1.75 -4.88 -3.94
CA VAL A 31 -2.71 -4.22 -3.06
C VAL A 31 -3.95 -5.10 -2.86
N GLU A 32 -4.42 -5.74 -3.92
CA GLU A 32 -5.58 -6.62 -3.79
C GLU A 32 -5.31 -7.80 -2.86
N SER A 33 -4.07 -8.26 -2.80
CA SER A 33 -3.71 -9.34 -1.88
C SER A 33 -3.87 -8.93 -0.41
N LEU A 34 -3.87 -7.63 -0.13
CA LEU A 34 -4.08 -7.14 1.23
C LEU A 34 -5.51 -7.34 1.72
N ILE A 35 -6.44 -7.62 0.81
CA ILE A 35 -7.82 -7.92 1.17
C ILE A 35 -7.86 -9.16 2.07
N ASP A 36 -7.09 -10.18 1.72
CA ASP A 36 -7.07 -11.43 2.47
C ASP A 36 -6.03 -11.42 3.58
N ASP A 37 -4.92 -10.70 3.37
CA ASP A 37 -3.84 -10.63 4.35
C ASP A 37 -3.22 -9.24 4.34
N PRO A 38 -3.65 -8.36 5.25
CA PRO A 38 -3.08 -7.00 5.30
C PRO A 38 -1.67 -6.95 5.88
N PHE A 39 -1.16 -8.07 6.36
CA PHE A 39 0.19 -8.14 6.94
C PHE A 39 1.00 -9.24 6.26
N PRO A 40 1.22 -9.15 4.93
CA PRO A 40 1.98 -10.18 4.22
C PRO A 40 3.44 -10.18 4.69
N PRO A 41 4.20 -11.25 4.39
CA PRO A 41 5.59 -11.36 4.88
C PRO A 41 6.47 -10.17 4.53
N GLN A 42 6.22 -9.49 3.41
CA GLN A 42 7.03 -8.35 2.99
C GLN A 42 6.61 -7.02 3.61
N HIS A 43 5.59 -7.02 4.49
CA HIS A 43 5.19 -5.77 5.09
C HIS A 43 6.20 -5.30 6.14
N ARG A 44 6.22 -3.98 6.35
CA ARG A 44 6.98 -3.35 7.43
C ARG A 44 6.11 -2.29 8.07
N LYS A 45 6.16 -2.23 9.38
CA LYS A 45 5.43 -1.21 10.11
C LYS A 45 6.22 0.09 10.07
N LEU A 46 5.52 1.21 9.86
CA LEU A 46 6.16 2.51 9.88
C LEU A 46 6.37 2.96 11.33
N ARG A 47 7.53 3.54 11.60
CA ARG A 47 7.92 3.88 12.97
C ARG A 47 7.00 4.87 13.66
N ALA A 48 6.57 5.86 12.92
CA ALA A 48 5.87 7.00 13.52
C ALA A 48 4.40 6.72 13.78
N SER A 49 3.91 5.55 13.39
CA SER A 49 2.47 5.29 13.46
C SER A 49 2.20 3.88 13.94
N ALA A 50 1.14 3.72 14.72
CA ALA A 50 0.72 2.42 15.21
C ALA A 50 -0.01 1.60 14.15
N SER A 51 -0.54 2.23 13.11
CA SER A 51 -1.41 1.57 12.15
C SER A 51 -0.97 1.72 10.68
N ASP A 52 0.19 2.32 10.43
CA ASP A 52 0.69 2.52 9.08
C ASP A 52 1.77 1.51 8.75
N TYR A 53 1.72 1.00 7.51
CA TYR A 53 2.57 -0.08 7.04
C TYR A 53 3.02 0.20 5.61
N ARG A 54 4.01 -0.55 5.16
CA ARG A 54 4.44 -0.52 3.77
C ARG A 54 4.69 -1.92 3.26
N ILE A 55 4.47 -2.11 1.96
CA ILE A 55 4.94 -3.30 1.26
C ILE A 55 5.76 -2.86 0.06
N ARG A 56 6.69 -3.72 -0.34
CA ARG A 56 7.51 -3.46 -1.51
C ARG A 56 6.95 -4.21 -2.71
N VAL A 57 6.85 -3.52 -3.84
CA VAL A 57 6.44 -4.11 -5.11
C VAL A 57 7.46 -3.67 -6.16
N GLY A 58 8.45 -4.51 -6.44
CA GLY A 58 9.56 -4.14 -7.31
C GLY A 58 10.31 -2.95 -6.72
N ASP A 59 10.42 -1.87 -7.49
CA ASP A 59 11.10 -0.66 -7.05
C ASP A 59 10.14 0.32 -6.38
N TYR A 60 8.91 -0.08 -6.14
CA TYR A 60 7.91 0.78 -5.53
C TYR A 60 7.56 0.32 -4.14
N ARG A 61 7.07 1.26 -3.36
CA ARG A 61 6.56 0.99 -2.01
C ARG A 61 5.15 1.52 -1.91
N VAL A 62 4.28 0.67 -1.39
CA VAL A 62 2.89 1.02 -1.13
C VAL A 62 2.77 1.29 0.36
N ILE A 63 2.34 2.49 0.70
CA ILE A 63 2.16 2.89 2.10
C ILE A 63 0.67 2.88 2.38
N TYR A 64 0.29 2.13 3.41
CA TYR A 64 -1.12 1.90 3.69
C TYR A 64 -1.38 1.87 5.19
N LYS A 65 -2.61 2.08 5.55
CA LYS A 65 -3.08 2.03 6.92
C LYS A 65 -4.06 0.86 7.07
N VAL A 66 -3.98 0.15 8.19
CA VAL A 66 -4.90 -0.94 8.48
C VAL A 66 -5.73 -0.59 9.71
N ASP A 67 -7.04 -0.61 9.54
CA ASP A 67 -7.98 -0.51 10.66
C ASP A 67 -8.54 -1.90 10.86
N THR A 68 -8.03 -2.60 11.88
CA THR A 68 -8.41 -3.98 12.11
C THR A 68 -9.84 -4.12 12.64
N LYS A 69 -10.34 -3.10 13.31
CA LYS A 69 -11.71 -3.14 13.83
C LYS A 69 -12.72 -2.97 12.72
N ALA A 70 -12.49 -1.99 11.85
CA ALA A 70 -13.36 -1.75 10.71
C ALA A 70 -13.07 -2.67 9.54
N LYS A 71 -11.92 -3.36 9.57
CA LYS A 71 -11.46 -4.24 8.49
C LYS A 71 -11.31 -3.47 7.19
N VAL A 72 -10.63 -2.34 7.28
CA VAL A 72 -10.40 -1.46 6.13
C VAL A 72 -8.90 -1.23 5.98
N VAL A 73 -8.42 -1.37 4.73
CA VAL A 73 -7.06 -1.03 4.35
C VAL A 73 -7.15 0.21 3.47
N THR A 74 -6.50 1.29 3.88
CA THR A 74 -6.50 2.55 3.14
C THR A 74 -5.13 2.76 2.53
N ILE A 75 -5.08 2.89 1.21
CA ILE A 75 -3.82 3.11 0.49
C ILE A 75 -3.54 4.61 0.45
N HIS A 76 -2.43 5.02 1.06
CA HIS A 76 -2.04 6.43 1.16
C HIS A 76 -1.21 6.88 -0.03
N TYR A 77 -0.13 6.16 -0.33
CA TYR A 77 0.85 6.54 -1.33
C TYR A 77 1.41 5.33 -2.03
N VAL A 78 1.83 5.53 -3.27
CA VAL A 78 2.64 4.56 -4.01
C VAL A 78 3.86 5.33 -4.51
N ARG A 79 5.03 5.00 -4.00
CA ARG A 79 6.24 5.78 -4.26
C ARG A 79 7.35 4.90 -4.79
N HIS A 80 8.13 5.46 -5.72
CA HIS A 80 9.37 4.81 -6.11
C HIS A 80 10.31 4.79 -4.90
N ARG A 81 11.15 3.76 -4.81
CA ARG A 81 12.02 3.57 -3.64
C ARG A 81 12.87 4.80 -3.33
N SER A 82 13.31 5.50 -4.37
CA SER A 82 14.10 6.71 -4.17
C SER A 82 13.29 7.84 -3.53
N GLN A 83 12.00 7.90 -3.82
CA GLN A 83 11.11 8.91 -3.25
C GLN A 83 10.68 8.54 -1.84
N ALA A 84 10.61 7.24 -1.53
CA ALA A 84 10.14 6.78 -0.23
C ALA A 84 11.05 7.21 0.90
N TYR A 85 12.32 7.48 0.61
CA TYR A 85 13.30 7.94 1.60
C TYR A 85 13.41 9.45 1.68
N ARG A 86 12.68 10.17 0.82
CA ARG A 86 12.67 11.63 0.83
C ARG A 86 11.54 12.13 1.70
N ARG A 87 11.79 13.20 2.38
CA ARG A 87 10.82 13.75 3.32
C ARG A 87 10.26 15.05 2.82
#